data_a26af31d2e8536f2a8b02ae67285ea45
#
_entry.id   a26af31d2e8536f2a8b02ae67285ea45
#
_cell.length_a   1.000
_cell.length_b   1.000
_cell.length_c   1.000
_cell.angle_alpha   90.00
_cell.angle_beta   90.00
_cell.angle_gamma   90.00
#
_symmetry.space_group_name_H-M   'P 1'
#
loop_
_entity.id
_entity.type
_entity.pdbx_description
1 polymer ?
#
loop_
_entity_poly.entity_id
_entity_poly.type
_entity_poly.pdbx_seq_one_letter_code
_entity_poly.pdbx_strand_id
1 'polypeptide(L)'
;MQPKMLYMRKTPIESALILYLLAAGLVLFPYQWLGNFFTQDEQLAGFLGLGILRIVFFGVMLLLSFHMGIRGTLSPRKGGWKALFIALPALAVAVNNLPIVALARGTASVTGGAGQIAAFALQCIGVGLFEEMAFRGVIFPFVLGKTGTGKKGRFIAVLASSAAFGLLHLVNLLGGFSGGVFLQVGYSFLIGCML
;
A
#
# COMPACT_ATOMS: atom_id res chain seq x y z
N MET A 1 -22.62 21.47 8.26
CA MET A 1 -21.40 22.29 8.13
C MET A 1 -20.32 21.47 7.45
N GLN A 2 -20.01 21.71 6.16
CA GLN A 2 -19.01 20.98 5.37
C GLN A 2 -17.94 21.97 4.85
N PRO A 3 -17.03 22.44 5.68
CA PRO A 3 -16.12 23.52 5.24
C PRO A 3 -14.87 23.05 4.49
N LYS A 4 -14.50 21.76 4.46
CA LYS A 4 -13.18 21.31 3.99
C LYS A 4 -13.16 20.50 2.69
N MET A 5 -14.30 20.09 2.15
CA MET A 5 -14.40 19.56 0.78
C MET A 5 -14.09 20.61 -0.30
N LEU A 6 -14.03 21.89 0.05
CA LEU A 6 -13.82 22.97 -0.92
C LEU A 6 -12.43 22.96 -1.55
N TYR A 7 -11.40 22.56 -0.80
CA TYR A 7 -10.03 22.53 -1.32
C TYR A 7 -9.84 21.36 -2.29
N MET A 8 -10.36 20.19 -1.96
CA MET A 8 -10.35 19.02 -2.85
C MET A 8 -11.07 19.26 -4.18
N ARG A 9 -12.08 20.12 -4.21
CA ARG A 9 -12.81 20.46 -5.43
C ARG A 9 -12.05 21.42 -6.35
N LYS A 10 -11.13 22.23 -5.82
CA LYS A 10 -10.41 23.24 -6.60
C LYS A 10 -9.20 22.69 -7.33
N THR A 11 -8.40 21.84 -6.68
CA THR A 11 -7.12 21.32 -7.22
C THR A 11 -6.92 19.83 -6.90
N PRO A 12 -7.81 18.94 -7.39
CA PRO A 12 -7.75 17.52 -6.99
C PRO A 12 -6.53 16.78 -7.55
N ILE A 13 -6.04 17.12 -8.73
CA ILE A 13 -4.89 16.46 -9.33
C ILE A 13 -3.60 16.88 -8.65
N GLU A 14 -3.43 18.18 -8.40
CA GLU A 14 -2.28 18.70 -7.65
C GLU A 14 -2.23 18.10 -6.24
N SER A 15 -3.38 18.00 -5.57
CA SER A 15 -3.48 17.35 -4.27
C SER A 15 -3.10 15.86 -4.34
N ALA A 16 -3.57 15.13 -5.35
CA ALA A 16 -3.19 13.74 -5.57
C ALA A 16 -1.68 13.59 -5.82
N LEU A 17 -1.09 14.50 -6.61
CA LEU A 17 0.34 14.49 -6.89
C LEU A 17 1.18 14.78 -5.63
N ILE A 18 0.80 15.79 -4.84
CA ILE A 18 1.48 16.11 -3.57
C ILE A 18 1.43 14.90 -2.62
N LEU A 19 0.27 14.26 -2.51
CA LEU A 19 0.11 13.09 -1.65
C LEU A 19 0.89 11.87 -2.18
N TYR A 20 0.99 11.72 -3.50
CA TYR A 20 1.85 10.71 -4.11
C TYR A 20 3.33 10.95 -3.79
N LEU A 21 3.81 12.18 -3.92
CA LEU A 21 5.19 12.56 -3.58
C LEU A 21 5.46 12.38 -2.08
N LEU A 22 4.48 12.71 -1.22
CA LEU A 22 4.57 12.43 0.21
C LEU A 22 4.68 10.93 0.46
N ALA A 23 3.82 10.12 -0.14
CA ALA A 23 3.88 8.66 0.01
C ALA A 23 5.24 8.10 -0.47
N ALA A 24 5.76 8.57 -1.60
CA ALA A 24 7.08 8.19 -2.11
C ALA A 24 8.20 8.59 -1.14
N GLY A 25 8.16 9.79 -0.58
CA GLY A 25 9.11 10.25 0.45
C GLY A 25 9.06 9.39 1.72
N LEU A 26 7.85 9.00 2.15
CA LEU A 26 7.68 8.10 3.29
C LEU A 26 8.19 6.68 2.98
N VAL A 27 8.10 6.22 1.73
CA VAL A 27 8.70 4.93 1.30
C VAL A 27 10.21 4.97 1.37
N LEU A 28 10.83 6.08 0.99
CA LEU A 28 12.27 6.29 1.00
C LEU A 28 12.84 6.59 2.39
N PHE A 29 11.97 6.83 3.38
CA PHE A 29 12.43 7.18 4.71
C PHE A 29 13.26 6.04 5.33
N PRO A 30 14.45 6.32 5.88
CA PRO A 30 15.30 5.31 6.47
C PRO A 30 14.62 4.67 7.68
N TYR A 31 14.66 3.35 7.78
CA TYR A 31 13.96 2.58 8.83
C TYR A 31 14.92 1.76 9.72
N GLN A 32 16.10 1.45 9.22
CA GLN A 32 17.05 0.56 9.90
C GLN A 32 17.43 1.08 11.29
N TRP A 33 17.64 2.40 11.42
CA TRP A 33 17.97 3.02 12.69
C TRP A 33 16.93 2.75 13.78
N LEU A 34 15.63 2.74 13.41
CA LEU A 34 14.55 2.46 14.36
C LEU A 34 14.60 1.02 14.86
N GLY A 35 14.85 0.07 13.99
CA GLY A 35 14.97 -1.35 14.36
C GLY A 35 16.17 -1.61 15.27
N ASN A 36 17.27 -0.88 15.07
CA ASN A 36 18.49 -1.01 15.88
C ASN A 36 18.30 -0.61 17.37
N PHE A 37 17.24 0.15 17.69
CA PHE A 37 16.88 0.38 19.10
C PHE A 37 16.37 -0.88 19.81
N PHE A 38 15.85 -1.86 19.08
CA PHE A 38 15.23 -3.06 19.64
C PHE A 38 16.15 -4.28 19.61
N THR A 39 17.09 -4.35 18.64
CA THR A 39 17.94 -5.53 18.46
C THR A 39 19.22 -5.18 17.69
N GLN A 40 20.27 -6.02 17.89
CA GLN A 40 21.52 -5.98 17.13
C GLN A 40 21.50 -6.93 15.92
N ASP A 41 20.48 -7.79 15.80
CA ASP A 41 20.28 -8.62 14.61
C ASP A 41 19.78 -7.72 13.46
N GLU A 42 20.61 -7.53 12.43
CA GLU A 42 20.34 -6.64 11.31
C GLU A 42 19.05 -6.99 10.56
N GLN A 43 18.77 -8.27 10.38
CA GLN A 43 17.57 -8.73 9.68
C GLN A 43 16.31 -8.45 10.51
N LEU A 44 16.35 -8.78 11.80
CA LEU A 44 15.26 -8.50 12.72
C LEU A 44 15.03 -7.00 12.88
N ALA A 45 16.11 -6.21 12.99
CA ALA A 45 16.05 -4.75 13.02
C ALA A 45 15.40 -4.18 11.75
N GLY A 46 15.76 -4.70 10.58
CA GLY A 46 15.15 -4.31 9.31
C GLY A 46 13.64 -4.56 9.29
N PHE A 47 13.19 -5.75 9.68
CA PHE A 47 11.77 -6.10 9.73
C PHE A 47 10.99 -5.24 10.73
N LEU A 48 11.50 -5.06 11.95
CA LEU A 48 10.87 -4.25 12.98
C LEU A 48 10.82 -2.77 12.57
N GLY A 49 11.94 -2.21 12.14
CA GLY A 49 12.03 -0.81 11.75
C GLY A 49 11.06 -0.47 10.62
N LEU A 50 11.06 -1.27 9.55
CA LEU A 50 10.17 -1.08 8.42
C LEU A 50 8.69 -1.27 8.82
N GLY A 51 8.37 -2.33 9.56
CA GLY A 51 7.01 -2.61 9.99
C GLY A 51 6.42 -1.51 10.86
N ILE A 52 7.17 -1.07 11.88
CA ILE A 52 6.73 0.00 12.78
C ILE A 52 6.55 1.32 12.03
N LEU A 53 7.53 1.73 11.20
CA LEU A 53 7.41 2.98 10.43
C LEU A 53 6.24 2.94 9.46
N ARG A 54 5.96 1.82 8.79
CA ARG A 54 4.81 1.71 7.89
C ARG A 54 3.49 1.84 8.64
N ILE A 55 3.36 1.29 9.84
CA ILE A 55 2.17 1.49 10.68
C ILE A 55 2.02 2.95 11.10
N VAL A 56 3.12 3.61 11.49
CA VAL A 56 3.09 5.05 11.80
C VAL A 56 2.66 5.86 10.56
N PHE A 57 3.21 5.57 9.39
CA PHE A 57 2.86 6.25 8.14
C PHE A 57 1.43 5.95 7.68
N PHE A 58 0.92 4.74 7.90
CA PHE A 58 -0.50 4.44 7.77
C PHE A 58 -1.34 5.38 8.65
N GLY A 59 -0.96 5.55 9.93
CA GLY A 59 -1.63 6.48 10.84
C GLY A 59 -1.60 7.92 10.34
N VAL A 60 -0.47 8.39 9.80
CA VAL A 60 -0.35 9.72 9.18
C VAL A 60 -1.30 9.87 8.01
N MET A 61 -1.33 8.91 7.08
CA MET A 61 -2.23 8.94 5.92
C MET A 61 -3.70 8.86 6.33
N LEU A 62 -4.02 8.09 7.38
CA LEU A 62 -5.35 7.99 7.96
C LEU A 62 -5.80 9.34 8.55
N LEU A 63 -4.96 10.00 9.33
CA LEU A 63 -5.22 11.33 9.89
C LEU A 63 -5.41 12.39 8.79
N LEU A 64 -4.57 12.35 7.76
CA LEU A 64 -4.72 13.20 6.59
C LEU A 64 -6.07 12.96 5.91
N SER A 65 -6.49 11.71 5.71
CA SER A 65 -7.78 11.39 5.11
C SER A 65 -8.95 11.95 5.93
N PHE A 66 -8.87 11.88 7.25
CA PHE A 66 -9.88 12.47 8.14
C PHE A 66 -9.88 13.99 8.07
N HIS A 67 -8.71 14.61 8.06
CA HIS A 67 -8.58 16.07 7.92
C HIS A 67 -9.14 16.56 6.59
N MET A 68 -8.96 15.81 5.52
CA MET A 68 -9.42 16.13 4.17
C MET A 68 -10.89 15.75 3.92
N GLY A 69 -11.58 15.17 4.89
CA GLY A 69 -13.00 14.84 4.80
C GLY A 69 -13.34 13.58 4.00
N ILE A 70 -12.36 12.69 3.76
CA ILE A 70 -12.54 11.44 2.98
C ILE A 70 -13.15 10.30 3.84
N ARG A 71 -13.73 10.63 4.99
CA ARG A 71 -14.27 9.64 5.96
C ARG A 71 -15.23 8.61 5.36
N GLY A 72 -16.00 9.00 4.34
CA GLY A 72 -16.99 8.14 3.72
C GLY A 72 -16.43 6.95 2.95
N THR A 73 -15.14 7.00 2.54
CA THR A 73 -14.49 5.90 1.82
C THR A 73 -14.05 4.78 2.75
N LEU A 74 -13.86 5.08 4.03
CA LEU A 74 -13.40 4.13 5.07
C LEU A 74 -14.56 3.47 5.82
N SER A 75 -15.80 3.88 5.55
CA SER A 75 -16.98 3.28 6.20
C SER A 75 -17.36 1.97 5.53
N PRO A 76 -17.49 0.85 6.30
CA PRO A 76 -17.99 -0.40 5.75
C PRO A 76 -19.43 -0.21 5.26
N ARG A 77 -19.67 -0.53 3.99
CA ARG A 77 -21.01 -0.48 3.39
C ARG A 77 -21.77 -1.79 3.66
N LYS A 78 -23.10 -1.68 3.77
CA LYS A 78 -23.96 -2.87 3.79
C LYS A 78 -23.70 -3.71 2.53
N GLY A 79 -23.42 -5.00 2.67
CA GLY A 79 -23.10 -5.91 1.57
C GLY A 79 -21.64 -6.30 1.45
N GLY A 80 -20.81 -6.04 2.47
CA GLY A 80 -19.38 -6.35 2.49
C GLY A 80 -19.01 -7.81 2.18
N TRP A 81 -19.88 -8.78 2.44
CA TRP A 81 -19.66 -10.18 2.06
C TRP A 81 -19.50 -10.39 0.55
N LYS A 82 -20.24 -9.64 -0.28
CA LYS A 82 -20.05 -9.69 -1.75
C LYS A 82 -18.69 -9.16 -2.18
N ALA A 83 -18.13 -8.19 -1.45
CA ALA A 83 -16.78 -7.67 -1.71
C ALA A 83 -15.70 -8.74 -1.44
N LEU A 84 -15.90 -9.65 -0.46
CA LEU A 84 -14.99 -10.78 -0.24
C LEU A 84 -14.89 -11.69 -1.46
N PHE A 85 -16.01 -11.98 -2.14
CA PHE A 85 -15.96 -12.78 -3.37
C PHE A 85 -15.21 -12.07 -4.50
N ILE A 86 -15.32 -10.73 -4.59
CA ILE A 86 -14.57 -9.93 -5.57
C ILE A 86 -13.07 -9.93 -5.23
N ALA A 87 -12.71 -10.02 -3.95
CA ALA A 87 -11.32 -10.08 -3.49
C ALA A 87 -10.67 -11.49 -3.64
N LEU A 88 -11.44 -12.56 -3.93
CA LEU A 88 -10.90 -13.92 -4.08
C LEU A 88 -9.76 -14.04 -5.11
N PRO A 89 -9.80 -13.41 -6.30
CA PRO A 89 -8.69 -13.46 -7.24
C PRO A 89 -7.42 -12.83 -6.64
N ALA A 90 -7.53 -11.70 -5.95
CA ALA A 90 -6.40 -11.06 -5.29
C ALA A 90 -5.84 -11.94 -4.16
N LEU A 91 -6.70 -12.59 -3.38
CA LEU A 91 -6.28 -13.56 -2.37
C LEU A 91 -5.58 -14.77 -3.00
N ALA A 92 -6.08 -15.30 -4.12
CA ALA A 92 -5.43 -16.40 -4.83
C ALA A 92 -4.03 -16.02 -5.31
N VAL A 93 -3.85 -14.79 -5.83
CA VAL A 93 -2.52 -14.26 -6.19
C VAL A 93 -1.63 -14.13 -4.96
N ALA A 94 -2.13 -13.60 -3.85
CA ALA A 94 -1.37 -13.47 -2.61
C ALA A 94 -0.90 -14.83 -2.08
N VAL A 95 -1.78 -15.84 -2.07
CA VAL A 95 -1.44 -17.22 -1.67
C VAL A 95 -0.42 -17.85 -2.61
N ASN A 96 -0.52 -17.60 -3.92
CA ASN A 96 0.44 -18.12 -4.92
C ASN A 96 1.85 -17.53 -4.75
N ASN A 97 1.99 -16.36 -4.12
CA ASN A 97 3.30 -15.79 -3.79
C ASN A 97 3.96 -16.43 -2.56
N LEU A 98 3.24 -17.21 -1.78
CA LEU A 98 3.82 -17.98 -0.70
C LEU A 98 4.48 -19.25 -1.27
N PRO A 99 5.68 -19.64 -0.82
CA PRO A 99 6.40 -20.82 -1.33
C PRO A 99 5.81 -22.14 -0.79
N ILE A 100 4.46 -22.26 -0.78
CA ILE A 100 3.75 -23.39 -0.17
C ILE A 100 4.19 -24.73 -0.77
N VAL A 101 4.28 -24.78 -2.11
CA VAL A 101 4.70 -26.00 -2.82
C VAL A 101 6.16 -26.35 -2.50
N ALA A 102 7.04 -25.35 -2.44
CA ALA A 102 8.45 -25.56 -2.10
C ALA A 102 8.62 -26.01 -0.65
N LEU A 103 7.85 -25.45 0.28
CA LEU A 103 7.81 -25.88 1.68
C LEU A 103 7.28 -27.31 1.80
N ALA A 104 6.19 -27.65 1.11
CA ALA A 104 5.60 -28.99 1.14
C ALA A 104 6.52 -30.05 0.54
N ARG A 105 7.34 -29.69 -0.46
CA ARG A 105 8.33 -30.57 -1.09
C ARG A 105 9.67 -30.62 -0.35
N GLY A 106 9.84 -29.83 0.71
CA GLY A 106 11.12 -29.72 1.43
C GLY A 106 12.25 -29.03 0.65
N THR A 107 11.93 -28.37 -0.48
CA THR A 107 12.91 -27.59 -1.28
C THR A 107 13.10 -26.16 -0.77
N ALA A 108 12.27 -25.72 0.17
CA ALA A 108 12.43 -24.50 0.95
C ALA A 108 12.21 -24.81 2.42
N SER A 109 12.83 -24.02 3.30
CA SER A 109 12.65 -24.12 4.75
C SER A 109 12.48 -22.72 5.35
N VAL A 110 11.78 -22.65 6.47
CA VAL A 110 11.71 -21.43 7.27
C VAL A 110 12.90 -21.43 8.21
N THR A 111 13.86 -20.54 7.98
CA THR A 111 15.12 -20.48 8.74
C THR A 111 15.08 -19.48 9.91
N GLY A 112 14.08 -18.62 9.96
CA GLY A 112 13.94 -17.61 11.01
C GLY A 112 13.34 -18.16 12.30
N GLY A 113 13.78 -17.65 13.44
CA GLY A 113 13.13 -17.88 14.74
C GLY A 113 11.76 -17.20 14.83
N ALA A 114 10.97 -17.55 15.86
CA ALA A 114 9.62 -17.02 16.05
C ALA A 114 9.57 -15.48 16.06
N GLY A 115 10.59 -14.82 16.64
CA GLY A 115 10.70 -13.35 16.65
C GLY A 115 10.88 -12.76 15.25
N GLN A 116 11.71 -13.36 14.40
CA GLN A 116 11.91 -12.92 13.01
C GLN A 116 10.66 -13.12 12.17
N ILE A 117 9.96 -14.26 12.35
CA ILE A 117 8.68 -14.52 11.65
C ILE A 117 7.62 -13.49 12.06
N ALA A 118 7.50 -13.19 13.37
CA ALA A 118 6.56 -12.20 13.87
C ALA A 118 6.88 -10.80 13.36
N ALA A 119 8.15 -10.40 13.36
CA ALA A 119 8.61 -9.11 12.84
C ALA A 119 8.38 -8.98 11.33
N PHE A 120 8.63 -10.05 10.57
CA PHE A 120 8.32 -10.11 9.14
C PHE A 120 6.80 -9.99 8.87
N ALA A 121 5.98 -10.67 9.65
CA ALA A 121 4.52 -10.54 9.56
C ALA A 121 4.08 -9.10 9.86
N LEU A 122 4.63 -8.45 10.90
CA LEU A 122 4.40 -7.05 11.23
C LEU A 122 4.77 -6.13 10.07
N GLN A 123 5.93 -6.37 9.43
CA GLN A 123 6.35 -5.64 8.24
C GLN A 123 5.35 -5.78 7.11
N CYS A 124 4.95 -7.00 6.76
CA CYS A 124 3.99 -7.25 5.69
C CYS A 124 2.64 -6.54 5.94
N ILE A 125 2.12 -6.62 7.17
CA ILE A 125 0.90 -5.92 7.58
C ILE A 125 1.09 -4.41 7.48
N GLY A 126 2.18 -3.87 8.01
CA GLY A 126 2.46 -2.44 7.99
C GLY A 126 2.57 -1.87 6.57
N VAL A 127 3.30 -2.56 5.69
CA VAL A 127 3.43 -2.19 4.27
C VAL A 127 2.06 -2.21 3.60
N GLY A 128 1.30 -3.30 3.73
CA GLY A 128 -0.02 -3.41 3.10
C GLY A 128 -0.99 -2.33 3.59
N LEU A 129 -1.07 -2.08 4.90
CA LEU A 129 -1.93 -1.03 5.46
C LEU A 129 -1.55 0.35 4.93
N PHE A 130 -0.25 0.67 4.91
CA PHE A 130 0.22 1.97 4.41
C PHE A 130 -0.10 2.14 2.92
N GLU A 131 0.20 1.17 2.10
CA GLU A 131 -0.02 1.23 0.65
C GLU A 131 -1.51 1.33 0.31
N GLU A 132 -2.35 0.50 0.93
CA GLU A 132 -3.80 0.58 0.73
C GLU A 132 -4.36 1.94 1.17
N MET A 133 -3.91 2.47 2.31
CA MET A 133 -4.36 3.77 2.77
C MET A 133 -3.89 4.90 1.85
N ALA A 134 -2.64 4.88 1.40
CA ALA A 134 -2.10 5.90 0.51
C ALA A 134 -2.82 5.91 -0.85
N PHE A 135 -2.96 4.75 -1.48
CA PHE A 135 -3.46 4.68 -2.87
C PHE A 135 -4.98 4.57 -2.96
N ARG A 136 -5.65 3.72 -2.16
CA ARG A 136 -7.10 3.52 -2.20
C ARG A 136 -7.83 4.43 -1.21
N GLY A 137 -7.24 4.66 -0.04
CA GLY A 137 -7.81 5.55 0.97
C GLY A 137 -7.70 7.03 0.64
N VAL A 138 -6.64 7.45 -0.06
CA VAL A 138 -6.34 8.87 -0.28
C VAL A 138 -6.26 9.22 -1.77
N ILE A 139 -5.32 8.68 -2.54
CA ILE A 139 -5.09 9.09 -3.94
C ILE A 139 -6.31 8.80 -4.82
N PHE A 140 -6.86 7.61 -4.77
CA PHE A 140 -8.04 7.21 -5.55
C PHE A 140 -9.24 8.15 -5.37
N PRO A 141 -9.68 8.53 -4.14
CA PRO A 141 -10.78 9.46 -3.96
C PRO A 141 -10.54 10.85 -4.57
N PHE A 142 -9.30 11.33 -4.58
CA PHE A 142 -8.98 12.61 -5.24
C PHE A 142 -9.13 12.52 -6.75
N VAL A 143 -8.59 11.47 -7.37
CA VAL A 143 -8.74 11.26 -8.81
C VAL A 143 -10.20 11.07 -9.16
N LEU A 144 -10.95 10.28 -8.38
CA LEU A 144 -12.39 10.07 -8.57
C LEU A 144 -13.18 11.39 -8.46
N GLY A 145 -12.78 12.28 -7.55
CA GLY A 145 -13.37 13.60 -7.41
C GLY A 145 -13.25 14.46 -8.68
N LYS A 146 -12.17 14.28 -9.44
CA LYS A 146 -11.94 14.95 -10.75
C LYS A 146 -12.64 14.25 -11.90
N THR A 147 -12.57 12.92 -11.95
CA THR A 147 -13.09 12.13 -13.08
C THR A 147 -14.60 11.85 -13.00
N GLY A 148 -15.18 12.01 -11.81
CA GLY A 148 -16.59 11.79 -11.52
C GLY A 148 -16.91 10.33 -11.16
N THR A 149 -18.11 10.13 -10.58
CA THR A 149 -18.54 8.82 -10.03
C THR A 149 -19.23 7.90 -11.04
N GLY A 150 -19.36 8.33 -12.30
CA GLY A 150 -19.89 7.50 -13.39
C GLY A 150 -18.95 6.33 -13.73
N LYS A 151 -19.42 5.36 -14.54
CA LYS A 151 -18.63 4.17 -14.92
C LYS A 151 -17.25 4.55 -15.49
N LYS A 152 -17.21 5.48 -16.44
CA LYS A 152 -15.97 5.96 -17.07
C LYS A 152 -15.05 6.65 -16.06
N GLY A 153 -15.58 7.51 -15.20
CA GLY A 153 -14.80 8.22 -14.19
C GLY A 153 -14.19 7.27 -13.17
N ARG A 154 -14.94 6.29 -12.68
CA ARG A 154 -14.45 5.24 -11.79
C ARG A 154 -13.34 4.41 -12.45
N PHE A 155 -13.53 4.01 -13.71
CA PHE A 155 -12.53 3.25 -14.45
C PHE A 155 -11.21 4.03 -14.58
N ILE A 156 -11.27 5.31 -14.95
CA ILE A 156 -10.09 6.18 -15.04
C ILE A 156 -9.42 6.34 -13.64
N ALA A 157 -10.22 6.50 -12.58
CA ALA A 157 -9.67 6.66 -11.23
C ALA A 157 -8.97 5.37 -10.75
N VAL A 158 -9.52 4.19 -11.05
CA VAL A 158 -8.87 2.90 -10.76
C VAL A 158 -7.54 2.80 -11.53
N LEU A 159 -7.54 3.03 -12.84
CA LEU A 159 -6.33 2.94 -13.65
C LEU A 159 -5.24 3.91 -13.16
N ALA A 160 -5.60 5.16 -12.90
CA ALA A 160 -4.64 6.18 -12.47
C ALA A 160 -4.06 5.86 -11.07
N SER A 161 -4.90 5.45 -10.10
CA SER A 161 -4.44 5.05 -8.78
C SER A 161 -3.56 3.80 -8.83
N SER A 162 -3.91 2.83 -9.66
CA SER A 162 -3.14 1.59 -9.85
C SER A 162 -1.81 1.85 -10.55
N ALA A 163 -1.80 2.75 -11.55
CA ALA A 163 -0.56 3.18 -12.20
C ALA A 163 0.36 3.90 -11.21
N ALA A 164 -0.17 4.81 -10.40
CA ALA A 164 0.58 5.48 -9.35
C ALA A 164 1.17 4.47 -8.35
N PHE A 165 0.38 3.47 -7.94
CA PHE A 165 0.84 2.38 -7.07
C PHE A 165 1.97 1.56 -7.72
N GLY A 166 1.79 1.11 -8.96
CA GLY A 166 2.84 0.39 -9.68
C GLY A 166 4.11 1.22 -9.82
N LEU A 167 3.99 2.47 -10.26
CA LEU A 167 5.14 3.37 -10.47
C LEU A 167 5.91 3.69 -9.18
N LEU A 168 5.27 3.64 -8.00
CA LEU A 168 5.97 3.80 -6.72
C LEU A 168 7.11 2.78 -6.58
N HIS A 169 6.95 1.57 -7.10
CA HIS A 169 7.95 0.52 -6.99
C HIS A 169 9.23 0.80 -7.79
N LEU A 170 9.23 1.79 -8.70
CA LEU A 170 10.47 2.27 -9.36
C LEU A 170 11.48 2.82 -8.36
N VAL A 171 11.03 3.23 -7.16
CA VAL A 171 11.90 3.60 -6.04
C VAL A 171 12.91 2.49 -5.70
N ASN A 172 12.54 1.22 -5.92
CA ASN A 172 13.44 0.08 -5.67
C ASN A 172 14.66 0.05 -6.59
N LEU A 173 14.64 0.79 -7.72
CA LEU A 173 15.84 0.98 -8.57
C LEU A 173 16.96 1.77 -7.89
N LEU A 174 16.64 2.54 -6.84
CA LEU A 174 17.64 3.26 -6.05
C LEU A 174 18.56 2.30 -5.26
N GLY A 175 18.08 1.09 -4.97
CA GLY A 175 18.87 0.02 -4.36
C GLY A 175 19.72 -0.78 -5.35
N GLY A 176 19.61 -0.51 -6.65
CA GLY A 176 20.33 -1.17 -7.74
C GLY A 176 19.41 -1.53 -8.89
N PHE A 177 19.96 -1.56 -10.11
CA PHE A 177 19.19 -1.92 -11.31
C PHE A 177 18.82 -3.41 -11.28
N SER A 178 17.52 -3.70 -11.37
CA SER A 178 17.00 -5.07 -11.50
C SER A 178 15.80 -5.11 -12.44
N GLY A 179 15.82 -6.03 -13.42
CA GLY A 179 14.65 -6.31 -14.26
C GLY A 179 13.42 -6.74 -13.47
N GLY A 180 13.61 -7.33 -12.29
CA GLY A 180 12.53 -7.69 -11.37
C GLY A 180 11.69 -6.50 -10.90
N VAL A 181 12.27 -5.30 -10.82
CA VAL A 181 11.54 -4.09 -10.45
C VAL A 181 10.47 -3.73 -11.50
N PHE A 182 10.76 -3.91 -12.79
CA PHE A 182 9.77 -3.65 -13.84
C PHE A 182 8.63 -4.69 -13.82
N LEU A 183 8.94 -5.94 -13.51
CA LEU A 183 7.91 -6.96 -13.26
C LEU A 183 7.06 -6.59 -12.05
N GLN A 184 7.67 -6.10 -10.98
CA GLN A 184 6.97 -5.63 -9.78
C GLN A 184 6.04 -4.46 -10.10
N VAL A 185 6.47 -3.49 -10.90
CA VAL A 185 5.63 -2.38 -11.38
C VAL A 185 4.39 -2.89 -12.10
N GLY A 186 4.58 -3.80 -13.08
CA GLY A 186 3.48 -4.39 -13.85
C GLY A 186 2.51 -5.19 -12.99
N TYR A 187 3.04 -6.04 -12.14
CA TYR A 187 2.27 -6.86 -11.21
C TYR A 187 1.47 -6.01 -10.20
N SER A 188 2.11 -4.99 -9.59
CA SER A 188 1.44 -4.09 -8.65
C SER A 188 0.34 -3.27 -9.33
N PHE A 189 0.56 -2.83 -10.59
CA PHE A 189 -0.48 -2.17 -11.39
C PHE A 189 -1.69 -3.09 -11.59
N LEU A 190 -1.47 -4.35 -12.00
CA LEU A 190 -2.56 -5.29 -12.24
C LEU A 190 -3.34 -5.60 -10.96
N ILE A 191 -2.66 -5.86 -9.84
CA ILE A 191 -3.33 -6.04 -8.54
C ILE A 191 -4.12 -4.78 -8.16
N GLY A 192 -3.53 -3.61 -8.37
CA GLY A 192 -4.20 -2.34 -8.13
C GLY A 192 -5.51 -2.19 -8.90
N CYS A 193 -5.59 -2.72 -10.11
CA CYS A 193 -6.81 -2.70 -10.92
C CYS A 193 -7.88 -3.70 -10.46
N MET A 194 -7.49 -4.74 -9.68
CA MET A 194 -8.42 -5.77 -9.17
C MET A 194 -9.08 -5.38 -7.86
N LEU A 195 -8.47 -4.48 -7.10
CA LEU A 195 -8.91 -4.01 -5.77
C LEU A 195 -9.67 -2.68 -5.91
#